data_0c8d11a3496b00be80b17f30c7200d16
#
_entry.id   0c8d11a3496b00be80b17f30c7200d16
#
_cell.length_a   1.000
_cell.length_b   1.000
_cell.length_c   1.000
_cell.angle_alpha   90.00
_cell.angle_beta   90.00
_cell.angle_gamma   90.00
#
_symmetry.space_group_name_H-M   'P 1'
#
loop_
_entity.id
_entity.type
_entity.pdbx_description
1 polymer ?
#
loop_
_entity_poly.entity_id
_entity_poly.type
_entity_poly.pdbx_seq_one_letter_code
_entity_poly.pdbx_strand_id
1 'polypeptide(L)'
;MLSYISNLRFDDKIQGDFTRSDKTLFDLYIDLFCNELKDLVQSGLYKDYINYDDVIYTVRGHIVMSETSRLKSRGSNAVACNFDEFIADVPFNSIVKSVIELLLFKSGRLVTLNQKKKLHLWGRYFGDISSLSLQDVDWSSIVYNRQNIRYQMILFLCQLIVECLLFGTDQEEFDLPFINQVFLLVLVRETNIRS
;
A
#
# COMPACT_ATOMS: atom_id res chain seq x y z
N MET A 1 -0.41 16.83 11.99
CA MET A 1 0.14 15.64 11.32
C MET A 1 0.95 14.73 12.25
N LEU A 2 1.41 15.19 13.42
CA LEU A 2 2.26 14.41 14.36
C LEU A 2 1.50 13.53 15.38
N SER A 3 0.19 13.72 15.55
CA SER A 3 -0.59 12.98 16.57
C SER A 3 -0.96 11.54 16.19
N TYR A 4 -0.74 11.14 14.94
CA TYR A 4 -1.17 9.83 14.44
C TYR A 4 -0.13 8.72 14.61
N ILE A 5 1.13 9.09 14.87
CA ILE A 5 2.24 8.13 15.08
C ILE A 5 2.13 7.44 16.45
N SER A 6 1.19 7.89 17.30
CA SER A 6 1.00 7.36 18.66
C SER A 6 0.49 5.91 18.74
N ASN A 7 0.08 5.29 17.63
CA ASN A 7 -0.48 3.94 17.59
C ASN A 7 0.44 2.89 16.98
N LEU A 8 1.72 3.18 16.70
CA LEU A 8 2.71 2.16 16.39
C LEU A 8 2.86 1.22 17.59
N ARG A 9 2.14 0.12 17.58
CA ARG A 9 2.41 -0.99 18.49
C ARG A 9 3.69 -1.66 18.04
N PHE A 10 4.82 -1.19 18.53
CA PHE A 10 6.02 -2.00 18.55
C PHE A 10 5.73 -3.21 19.45
N ASP A 11 5.69 -4.39 18.87
CA ASP A 11 5.69 -5.61 19.67
C ASP A 11 6.97 -5.58 20.49
N ASP A 12 6.89 -5.71 21.83
CA ASP A 12 8.05 -5.70 22.74
C ASP A 12 9.11 -6.74 22.32
N LYS A 13 8.70 -7.78 21.56
CA LYS A 13 9.60 -8.73 20.91
C LYS A 13 10.55 -8.12 19.89
N ILE A 14 10.10 -7.09 19.14
CA ILE A 14 10.96 -6.41 18.14
C ILE A 14 12.04 -5.59 18.86
N GLN A 15 11.70 -4.98 19.98
CA GLN A 15 12.63 -4.18 20.78
C GLN A 15 13.73 -5.05 21.44
N GLY A 16 13.38 -6.28 21.85
CA GLY A 16 14.34 -7.23 22.45
C GLY A 16 15.36 -7.80 21.44
N ASP A 17 14.95 -7.95 20.18
CA ASP A 17 15.82 -8.44 19.10
C ASP A 17 16.76 -7.36 18.52
N PHE A 18 16.46 -6.08 18.73
CA PHE A 18 17.26 -4.96 18.24
C PHE A 18 18.67 -4.91 18.82
N THR A 19 18.85 -5.35 20.05
CA THR A 19 20.13 -5.36 20.76
C THR A 19 20.97 -6.60 20.48
N ARG A 20 20.45 -7.60 19.76
CA ARG A 20 21.08 -8.92 19.58
C ARG A 20 21.29 -9.37 18.13
N SER A 21 20.84 -8.65 17.14
CA SER A 21 20.88 -9.11 15.74
C SER A 21 21.46 -8.04 14.84
N ASP A 22 22.37 -8.44 13.93
CA ASP A 22 22.88 -7.65 12.78
C ASP A 22 21.78 -7.34 11.74
N LYS A 23 20.54 -7.10 12.17
CA LYS A 23 19.44 -6.71 11.30
C LYS A 23 19.70 -5.34 10.75
N THR A 24 19.69 -5.23 9.45
CA THR A 24 19.73 -3.95 8.75
C THR A 24 18.42 -3.19 9.03
N LEU A 25 18.47 -1.87 8.97
CA LEU A 25 17.28 -1.01 9.10
C LEU A 25 16.20 -1.38 8.06
N PHE A 26 16.65 -1.85 6.90
CA PHE A 26 15.76 -2.34 5.84
C PHE A 26 14.97 -3.59 6.26
N ASP A 27 15.62 -4.55 6.94
CA ASP A 27 14.92 -5.72 7.50
C ASP A 27 13.82 -5.31 8.47
N LEU A 28 14.09 -4.29 9.29
CA LEU A 28 13.10 -3.73 10.20
C LEU A 28 11.89 -3.16 9.43
N TYR A 29 12.12 -2.37 8.37
CA TYR A 29 11.01 -1.83 7.58
C TYR A 29 10.15 -2.92 6.97
N ILE A 30 10.77 -4.02 6.50
CA ILE A 30 10.04 -5.17 5.97
C ILE A 30 9.24 -5.88 7.07
N ASP A 31 9.81 -6.07 8.26
CA ASP A 31 9.11 -6.71 9.37
C ASP A 31 7.92 -5.86 9.84
N LEU A 32 8.08 -4.53 9.96
CA LEU A 32 6.98 -3.61 10.26
C LEU A 32 5.91 -3.64 9.16
N PHE A 33 6.33 -3.61 7.90
CA PHE A 33 5.41 -3.72 6.76
C PHE A 33 4.60 -5.02 6.79
N CYS A 34 5.26 -6.16 7.10
CA CYS A 34 4.56 -7.45 7.21
C CYS A 34 3.53 -7.46 8.36
N ASN A 35 3.80 -6.77 9.47
CA ASN A 35 2.87 -6.67 10.59
C ASN A 35 1.68 -5.77 10.24
N GLU A 36 1.93 -4.57 9.68
CA GLU A 36 0.87 -3.68 9.21
C GLU A 36 0.01 -4.33 8.11
N LEU A 37 0.65 -5.08 7.19
CA LEU A 37 -0.04 -5.82 6.14
C LEU A 37 -0.99 -6.87 6.71
N LYS A 38 -0.56 -7.60 7.74
CA LYS A 38 -1.41 -8.55 8.46
C LYS A 38 -2.63 -7.85 9.05
N ASP A 39 -2.42 -6.75 9.78
CA ASP A 39 -3.49 -6.01 10.45
C ASP A 39 -4.46 -5.40 9.43
N LEU A 40 -3.94 -4.90 8.31
CA LEU A 40 -4.74 -4.40 7.19
C LEU A 40 -5.65 -5.48 6.60
N VAL A 41 -5.09 -6.66 6.30
CA VAL A 41 -5.85 -7.77 5.74
C VAL A 41 -6.92 -8.27 6.72
N GLN A 42 -6.59 -8.37 8.01
CA GLN A 42 -7.55 -8.80 9.04
C GLN A 42 -8.69 -7.80 9.24
N SER A 43 -8.43 -6.51 9.09
CA SER A 43 -9.47 -5.46 9.17
C SER A 43 -10.27 -5.30 7.87
N GLY A 44 -9.85 -5.98 6.80
CA GLY A 44 -10.44 -5.90 5.46
C GLY A 44 -9.85 -4.77 4.62
N LEU A 45 -9.70 -5.00 3.31
CA LEU A 45 -9.18 -4.00 2.40
C LEU A 45 -10.13 -2.82 2.22
N TYR A 46 -9.57 -1.64 2.03
CA TYR A 46 -10.34 -0.44 1.69
C TYR A 46 -11.01 -0.62 0.34
N LYS A 47 -12.25 -0.19 0.25
CA LYS A 47 -13.03 -0.16 -0.99
C LYS A 47 -13.56 1.23 -1.21
N ASP A 48 -13.67 1.60 -2.47
CA ASP A 48 -14.27 2.87 -2.86
C ASP A 48 -15.19 2.69 -4.06
N TYR A 49 -16.05 3.68 -4.29
CA TYR A 49 -16.90 3.74 -5.46
C TYR A 49 -16.10 4.29 -6.64
N ILE A 50 -15.95 3.47 -7.67
CA ILE A 50 -15.32 3.88 -8.93
C ILE A 50 -16.40 3.98 -9.99
N ASN A 51 -16.45 5.12 -10.65
CA ASN A 51 -17.40 5.37 -11.74
C ASN A 51 -16.88 4.74 -13.04
N TYR A 52 -17.74 3.99 -13.71
CA TYR A 52 -17.48 3.34 -14.99
C TYR A 52 -18.44 3.83 -16.06
N ASP A 53 -17.87 4.14 -17.22
CA ASP A 53 -18.61 4.30 -18.47
C ASP A 53 -18.35 3.06 -19.33
N ASP A 54 -19.38 2.23 -19.54
CA ASP A 54 -19.22 0.98 -20.27
C ASP A 54 -20.41 0.70 -21.19
N VAL A 55 -20.17 -0.10 -22.23
CA VAL A 55 -21.18 -0.57 -23.19
C VAL A 55 -21.54 -2.01 -22.86
N ILE A 56 -22.68 -2.20 -22.23
CA ILE A 56 -23.13 -3.47 -21.66
C ILE A 56 -24.48 -3.90 -22.21
N TYR A 57 -24.76 -5.21 -22.12
CA TYR A 57 -26.02 -5.79 -22.61
C TYR A 57 -27.14 -5.77 -21.57
N THR A 58 -26.81 -5.50 -20.32
CA THR A 58 -27.76 -5.39 -19.21
C THR A 58 -27.66 -4.00 -18.59
N VAL A 59 -28.75 -3.29 -18.51
CA VAL A 59 -28.78 -1.91 -17.96
C VAL A 59 -28.31 -1.90 -16.51
N ARG A 60 -27.29 -1.05 -16.24
CA ARG A 60 -26.79 -0.76 -14.89
C ARG A 60 -26.63 0.76 -14.74
N GLY A 61 -27.02 1.30 -13.59
CA GLY A 61 -26.87 2.72 -13.30
C GLY A 61 -27.65 3.63 -14.25
N HIS A 62 -26.99 4.64 -14.80
CA HIS A 62 -27.56 5.64 -15.67
C HIS A 62 -27.28 5.35 -17.15
N ILE A 63 -28.33 5.40 -18.01
CA ILE A 63 -28.17 5.17 -19.45
C ILE A 63 -27.71 6.46 -20.13
N VAL A 64 -26.60 6.38 -20.87
CA VAL A 64 -26.12 7.46 -21.74
C VAL A 64 -26.86 7.41 -23.06
N MET A 65 -27.97 8.15 -23.17
CA MET A 65 -28.90 8.08 -24.31
C MET A 65 -28.26 8.44 -25.64
N SER A 66 -27.33 9.40 -25.68
CA SER A 66 -26.64 9.81 -26.90
C SER A 66 -25.82 8.68 -27.52
N GLU A 67 -25.07 7.96 -26.71
CA GLU A 67 -24.25 6.83 -27.16
C GLU A 67 -25.08 5.59 -27.43
N THR A 68 -26.08 5.32 -26.61
CA THR A 68 -27.02 4.22 -26.79
C THR A 68 -27.76 4.35 -28.13
N SER A 69 -28.21 5.56 -28.52
CA SER A 69 -28.85 5.81 -29.79
C SER A 69 -27.92 5.54 -30.99
N ARG A 70 -26.63 5.90 -30.87
CA ARG A 70 -25.61 5.60 -31.87
C ARG A 70 -25.36 4.10 -32.02
N LEU A 71 -25.34 3.37 -30.89
CA LEU A 71 -25.19 1.92 -30.92
C LEU A 71 -26.39 1.24 -31.59
N LYS A 72 -27.59 1.66 -31.24
CA LYS A 72 -28.83 1.12 -31.85
C LYS A 72 -28.93 1.40 -33.35
N SER A 73 -28.56 2.60 -33.82
CA SER A 73 -28.54 2.91 -35.26
C SER A 73 -27.53 2.07 -36.04
N ARG A 74 -26.53 1.47 -35.36
CA ARG A 74 -25.58 0.51 -35.92
C ARG A 74 -26.00 -0.95 -35.77
N GLY A 75 -27.25 -1.20 -35.30
CA GLY A 75 -27.78 -2.55 -35.09
C GLY A 75 -27.30 -3.27 -33.83
N SER A 76 -26.64 -2.56 -32.89
CA SER A 76 -26.22 -3.15 -31.62
C SER A 76 -27.37 -3.16 -30.61
N ASN A 77 -27.47 -4.28 -29.85
CA ASN A 77 -28.40 -4.39 -28.71
C ASN A 77 -27.80 -3.92 -27.40
N ALA A 78 -26.53 -3.48 -27.39
CA ALA A 78 -25.87 -2.98 -26.23
C ALA A 78 -26.34 -1.57 -25.83
N VAL A 79 -26.18 -1.21 -24.60
CA VAL A 79 -26.56 0.06 -23.99
C VAL A 79 -25.34 0.67 -23.33
N ALA A 80 -25.07 1.95 -23.61
CA ALA A 80 -24.04 2.69 -22.92
C ALA A 80 -24.56 3.11 -21.55
N CYS A 81 -23.88 2.72 -20.50
CA CYS A 81 -24.26 2.98 -19.10
C CYS A 81 -23.11 3.60 -18.33
N ASN A 82 -23.49 4.53 -17.45
CA ASN A 82 -22.61 5.08 -16.41
C ASN A 82 -23.08 4.51 -15.07
N PHE A 83 -22.17 3.87 -14.32
CA PHE A 83 -22.49 3.25 -13.03
C PHE A 83 -21.29 3.23 -12.09
N ASP A 84 -21.58 3.22 -10.80
CA ASP A 84 -20.56 3.11 -9.76
C ASP A 84 -20.42 1.66 -9.29
N GLU A 85 -19.19 1.18 -9.15
CA GLU A 85 -18.87 -0.10 -8.52
C GLU A 85 -18.06 0.10 -7.24
N PHE A 86 -18.46 -0.61 -6.18
CA PHE A 86 -17.77 -0.60 -4.90
C PHE A 86 -16.70 -1.69 -4.88
N ILE A 87 -15.47 -1.32 -5.24
CA ILE A 87 -14.38 -2.26 -5.48
C ILE A 87 -13.17 -2.01 -4.58
N ALA A 88 -12.35 -3.06 -4.44
CA ALA A 88 -11.08 -2.99 -3.71
C ALA A 88 -9.91 -2.56 -4.60
N ASP A 89 -10.08 -2.56 -5.93
CA ASP A 89 -9.03 -2.15 -6.86
C ASP A 89 -8.93 -0.61 -6.89
N VAL A 90 -8.32 -0.08 -5.84
CA VAL A 90 -8.12 1.34 -5.60
C VAL A 90 -6.63 1.64 -5.41
N PRO A 91 -6.17 2.88 -5.67
CA PRO A 91 -4.75 3.23 -5.63
C PRO A 91 -4.01 2.82 -4.35
N PHE A 92 -4.67 2.93 -3.20
CA PHE A 92 -4.10 2.50 -1.91
C PHE A 92 -3.71 1.03 -1.89
N ASN A 93 -4.60 0.15 -2.35
CA ASN A 93 -4.35 -1.29 -2.40
C ASN A 93 -3.36 -1.64 -3.51
N SER A 94 -3.41 -0.94 -4.65
CA SER A 94 -2.51 -1.14 -5.77
C SER A 94 -1.05 -0.81 -5.40
N ILE A 95 -0.82 0.26 -4.62
CA ILE A 95 0.51 0.60 -4.09
C ILE A 95 1.03 -0.54 -3.19
N VAL A 96 0.22 -0.99 -2.22
CA VAL A 96 0.60 -2.07 -1.30
C VAL A 96 0.92 -3.35 -2.07
N LYS A 97 0.09 -3.74 -3.05
CA LYS A 97 0.34 -4.90 -3.92
C LYS A 97 1.66 -4.77 -4.66
N SER A 98 1.91 -3.63 -5.30
CA SER A 98 3.13 -3.41 -6.07
C SER A 98 4.40 -3.49 -5.21
N VAL A 99 4.33 -3.04 -3.94
CA VAL A 99 5.44 -3.20 -2.99
C VAL A 99 5.62 -4.66 -2.57
N ILE A 100 4.54 -5.42 -2.36
CA ILE A 100 4.63 -6.87 -2.09
C ILE A 100 5.34 -7.57 -3.25
N GLU A 101 4.95 -7.29 -4.49
CA GLU A 101 5.57 -7.86 -5.69
C GLU A 101 7.04 -7.44 -5.82
N LEU A 102 7.36 -6.17 -5.56
CA LEU A 102 8.73 -5.65 -5.56
C LEU A 102 9.62 -6.43 -4.56
N LEU A 103 9.14 -6.65 -3.33
CA LEU A 103 9.84 -7.39 -2.30
C LEU A 103 10.00 -8.88 -2.63
N LEU A 104 9.00 -9.49 -3.27
CA LEU A 104 9.05 -10.92 -3.62
C LEU A 104 9.96 -11.20 -4.82
N PHE A 105 9.93 -10.33 -5.85
CA PHE A 105 10.58 -10.61 -7.14
C PHE A 105 11.92 -9.90 -7.33
N LYS A 106 12.07 -8.66 -6.87
CA LYS A 106 13.27 -7.86 -7.14
C LYS A 106 14.31 -7.86 -6.01
N SER A 107 13.90 -8.10 -4.78
CA SER A 107 14.79 -7.93 -3.62
C SER A 107 15.64 -9.17 -3.26
N GLY A 108 15.59 -10.24 -4.05
CA GLY A 108 16.50 -11.38 -4.03
C GLY A 108 16.97 -11.85 -2.65
N ARG A 109 18.17 -11.40 -2.25
CA ARG A 109 18.81 -11.74 -0.97
C ARG A 109 18.43 -10.83 0.19
N LEU A 110 17.82 -9.67 -0.09
CA LEU A 110 17.49 -8.66 0.92
C LEU A 110 16.29 -9.06 1.80
N VAL A 111 15.43 -9.96 1.32
CA VAL A 111 14.24 -10.41 2.06
C VAL A 111 14.47 -11.82 2.59
N THR A 112 14.33 -12.00 3.90
CA THR A 112 14.50 -13.30 4.56
C THR A 112 13.40 -14.28 4.16
N LEU A 113 13.67 -15.58 4.30
CA LEU A 113 12.69 -16.62 3.97
C LEU A 113 11.39 -16.49 4.80
N ASN A 114 11.51 -16.07 6.05
CA ASN A 114 10.35 -15.86 6.92
C ASN A 114 9.47 -14.68 6.45
N GLN A 115 10.11 -13.58 6.07
CA GLN A 115 9.42 -12.42 5.50
C GLN A 115 8.73 -12.78 4.18
N LYS A 116 9.40 -13.53 3.29
CA LYS A 116 8.79 -14.02 2.05
C LYS A 116 7.54 -14.87 2.31
N LYS A 117 7.59 -15.77 3.31
CA LYS A 117 6.41 -16.56 3.69
C LYS A 117 5.25 -15.68 4.15
N LYS A 118 5.52 -14.66 4.98
CA LYS A 118 4.51 -13.70 5.43
C LYS A 118 3.92 -12.92 4.25
N LEU A 119 4.77 -12.41 3.35
CA LEU A 119 4.35 -11.66 2.16
C LEU A 119 3.49 -12.52 1.22
N HIS A 120 3.88 -13.77 0.96
CA HIS A 120 3.05 -14.70 0.18
C HIS A 120 1.72 -15.02 0.86
N LEU A 121 1.71 -15.19 2.20
CA LEU A 121 0.49 -15.49 2.94
C LEU A 121 -0.53 -14.37 2.84
N TRP A 122 -0.12 -13.13 3.10
CA TRP A 122 -1.01 -11.97 3.11
C TRP A 122 -1.20 -11.37 1.72
N GLY A 123 -0.22 -11.46 0.83
CA GLY A 123 -0.30 -10.98 -0.55
C GLY A 123 -1.41 -11.65 -1.38
N ARG A 124 -1.83 -12.85 -1.01
CA ARG A 124 -2.94 -13.56 -1.71
C ARG A 124 -4.26 -12.79 -1.66
N TYR A 125 -4.48 -11.95 -0.65
CA TYR A 125 -5.68 -11.15 -0.52
C TYR A 125 -5.74 -9.98 -1.53
N PHE A 126 -4.63 -9.72 -2.22
CA PHE A 126 -4.50 -8.69 -3.25
C PHE A 126 -4.56 -9.27 -4.68
N GLY A 127 -5.03 -10.52 -4.84
CA GLY A 127 -5.07 -11.19 -6.14
C GLY A 127 -5.81 -10.41 -7.22
N ASP A 128 -6.99 -9.90 -6.87
CA ASP A 128 -7.89 -9.20 -7.79
C ASP A 128 -7.59 -7.69 -7.92
N ILE A 129 -6.49 -7.22 -7.35
CA ILE A 129 -6.09 -5.81 -7.38
C ILE A 129 -5.05 -5.61 -8.47
N SER A 130 -5.11 -4.51 -9.18
CA SER A 130 -4.15 -4.14 -10.22
C SER A 130 -2.83 -3.66 -9.62
N SER A 131 -1.70 -4.04 -10.23
CA SER A 131 -0.39 -3.49 -9.87
C SER A 131 -0.16 -2.18 -10.61
N LEU A 132 0.60 -1.27 -10.02
CA LEU A 132 0.97 0.00 -10.62
C LEU A 132 2.50 0.20 -10.63
N SER A 133 2.97 1.16 -11.42
CA SER A 133 4.37 1.57 -11.43
C SER A 133 4.67 2.40 -10.19
N LEU A 134 5.54 1.89 -9.30
CA LEU A 134 5.91 2.60 -8.06
C LEU A 134 6.75 3.86 -8.30
N GLN A 135 7.35 4.00 -9.49
CA GLN A 135 8.13 5.17 -9.87
C GLN A 135 7.24 6.38 -10.17
N ASP A 136 6.00 6.13 -10.61
CA ASP A 136 5.05 7.16 -11.03
C ASP A 136 4.11 7.57 -9.88
N VAL A 137 4.28 7.01 -8.68
CA VAL A 137 3.44 7.32 -7.52
C VAL A 137 3.80 8.69 -6.95
N ASP A 138 2.84 9.61 -7.02
CA ASP A 138 2.94 10.88 -6.29
C ASP A 138 2.50 10.70 -4.83
N TRP A 139 3.48 10.40 -3.97
CA TRP A 139 3.26 10.20 -2.54
C TRP A 139 2.68 11.43 -1.82
N SER A 140 2.90 12.63 -2.37
CA SER A 140 2.42 13.88 -1.79
C SER A 140 0.93 14.13 -2.05
N SER A 141 0.39 13.55 -3.12
CA SER A 141 -1.01 13.70 -3.52
C SER A 141 -1.96 12.78 -2.75
N ILE A 142 -1.45 11.86 -1.94
CA ILE A 142 -2.27 10.91 -1.19
C ILE A 142 -3.06 11.62 -0.09
N VAL A 143 -4.38 11.61 -0.22
CA VAL A 143 -5.30 12.23 0.75
C VAL A 143 -5.92 11.18 1.66
N TYR A 144 -5.79 11.38 2.96
CA TYR A 144 -6.36 10.49 3.96
C TYR A 144 -7.69 11.05 4.51
N ASN A 145 -8.67 10.18 4.66
CA ASN A 145 -9.96 10.46 5.27
C ASN A 145 -10.25 9.43 6.39
N ARG A 146 -11.41 9.51 7.05
CA ARG A 146 -11.77 8.59 8.15
C ARG A 146 -11.81 7.12 7.74
N GLN A 147 -12.10 6.82 6.48
CA GLN A 147 -12.25 5.45 6.00
C GLN A 147 -10.91 4.81 5.64
N ASN A 148 -9.96 5.60 5.12
CA ASN A 148 -8.67 5.11 4.63
C ASN A 148 -7.48 5.48 5.53
N ILE A 149 -7.71 6.19 6.65
CA ILE A 149 -6.65 6.67 7.56
C ILE A 149 -5.73 5.54 8.06
N ARG A 150 -6.24 4.32 8.17
CA ARG A 150 -5.46 3.13 8.56
C ARG A 150 -4.36 2.76 7.56
N TYR A 151 -4.45 3.26 6.31
CA TYR A 151 -3.42 3.07 5.29
C TYR A 151 -2.22 3.98 5.47
N GLN A 152 -2.31 5.01 6.28
CA GLN A 152 -1.24 6.00 6.44
C GLN A 152 0.10 5.36 6.82
N MET A 153 0.09 4.43 7.78
CA MET A 153 1.31 3.78 8.24
C MET A 153 1.88 2.83 7.18
N ILE A 154 1.03 1.97 6.61
CA ILE A 154 1.51 1.01 5.62
C ILE A 154 2.02 1.70 4.35
N LEU A 155 1.39 2.79 3.90
CA LEU A 155 1.86 3.56 2.74
C LEU A 155 3.15 4.32 3.04
N PHE A 156 3.32 4.84 4.25
CA PHE A 156 4.60 5.41 4.67
C PHE A 156 5.73 4.36 4.62
N LEU A 157 5.48 3.15 5.11
CA LEU A 157 6.45 2.05 4.99
C LEU A 157 6.69 1.63 3.53
N CYS A 158 5.64 1.65 2.68
CA CYS A 158 5.79 1.43 1.25
C CYS A 158 6.74 2.45 0.63
N GLN A 159 6.57 3.74 0.94
CA GLN A 159 7.43 4.80 0.44
C GLN A 159 8.89 4.58 0.87
N LEU A 160 9.14 4.31 2.16
CA LEU A 160 10.49 4.05 2.67
C LEU A 160 11.16 2.84 1.97
N ILE A 161 10.42 1.74 1.79
CA ILE A 161 10.92 0.54 1.11
C ILE A 161 11.27 0.85 -0.35
N VAL A 162 10.40 1.58 -1.05
CA VAL A 162 10.62 1.95 -2.45
C VAL A 162 11.84 2.87 -2.58
N GLU A 163 11.96 3.88 -1.73
CA GLU A 163 13.12 4.78 -1.71
C GLU A 163 14.41 4.03 -1.44
N CYS A 164 14.44 3.13 -0.46
CA CYS A 164 15.61 2.29 -0.19
C CYS A 164 16.00 1.40 -1.37
N LEU A 165 15.03 0.85 -2.12
CA LEU A 165 15.32 -0.05 -3.24
C LEU A 165 15.65 0.67 -4.55
N LEU A 166 15.14 1.89 -4.76
CA LEU A 166 15.40 2.66 -5.97
C LEU A 166 16.69 3.48 -5.89
N PHE A 167 17.04 3.98 -4.72
CA PHE A 167 18.19 4.87 -4.52
C PHE A 167 19.41 4.18 -3.86
N GLY A 168 19.22 2.97 -3.32
CA GLY A 168 20.28 2.18 -2.65
C GLY A 168 21.02 1.22 -3.55
N THR A 169 21.38 1.60 -4.80
CA THR A 169 22.01 0.69 -5.77
C THR A 169 23.52 0.52 -5.61
N ASP A 170 24.18 1.23 -4.72
CA ASP A 170 25.62 1.07 -4.48
C ASP A 170 25.92 0.39 -3.14
N GLN A 171 26.71 -0.67 -3.24
CA GLN A 171 27.04 -1.68 -2.23
C GLN A 171 27.97 -1.17 -1.11
N GLU A 172 27.85 0.02 -0.63
CA GLU A 172 28.60 0.42 0.55
C GLU A 172 27.73 1.31 1.42
N GLU A 173 27.49 0.81 2.66
CA GLU A 173 26.93 1.56 3.77
C GLU A 173 25.68 2.41 3.40
N PHE A 174 24.50 1.87 3.71
CA PHE A 174 23.25 2.61 3.63
C PHE A 174 23.34 3.87 4.52
N ASP A 175 23.96 4.90 3.98
CA ASP A 175 23.91 6.25 4.54
C ASP A 175 22.53 6.84 4.20
N LEU A 176 21.54 6.37 4.97
CA LEU A 176 20.15 6.77 4.74
C LEU A 176 19.97 8.19 5.25
N PRO A 177 19.79 9.18 4.38
CA PRO A 177 19.49 10.56 4.80
C PRO A 177 18.23 10.67 5.65
N PHE A 178 17.41 9.58 5.70
CA PHE A 178 16.16 9.48 6.46
C PHE A 178 16.29 8.85 7.84
N ILE A 179 17.45 8.29 8.22
CA ILE A 179 17.67 7.75 9.59
C ILE A 179 17.31 8.83 10.62
N ASN A 180 17.67 10.09 10.38
CA ASN A 180 17.36 11.18 11.28
C ASN A 180 15.85 11.45 11.42
N GLN A 181 15.05 11.30 10.36
CA GLN A 181 13.61 11.53 10.46
C GLN A 181 12.88 10.38 11.17
N VAL A 182 13.21 9.14 10.86
CA VAL A 182 12.60 7.97 11.50
C VAL A 182 13.07 7.86 12.96
N PHE A 183 14.35 8.11 13.23
CA PHE A 183 14.91 8.12 14.58
C PHE A 183 14.35 9.28 15.42
N LEU A 184 14.16 10.46 14.83
CA LEU A 184 13.48 11.59 15.47
C LEU A 184 12.01 11.30 15.73
N LEU A 185 11.32 10.62 14.82
CA LEU A 185 9.93 10.22 14.98
C LEU A 185 9.77 9.18 16.11
N VAL A 186 10.71 8.26 16.23
CA VAL A 186 10.75 7.27 17.33
C VAL A 186 11.11 7.94 18.66
N LEU A 187 12.11 8.83 18.69
CA LEU A 187 12.54 9.53 19.92
C LEU A 187 11.49 10.53 20.43
N VAL A 188 10.83 11.29 19.57
CA VAL A 188 9.77 12.23 19.98
C VAL A 188 8.60 11.49 20.62
N ARG A 189 8.40 10.22 20.30
CA ARG A 189 7.37 9.39 20.91
C ARG A 189 7.72 8.98 22.33
N GLU A 190 8.97 8.61 22.62
CA GLU A 190 9.38 8.20 23.97
C GLU A 190 9.35 9.37 24.96
N THR A 191 9.57 10.60 24.50
CA THR A 191 9.52 11.78 25.36
C THR A 191 8.11 12.24 25.72
N ASN A 192 7.10 11.94 24.88
CA ASN A 192 5.70 12.30 25.15
C ASN A 192 4.94 11.28 26.02
N ILE A 193 5.53 10.13 26.33
CA ILE A 193 4.91 9.13 27.21
C ILE A 193 5.29 9.36 28.70
N ARG A 194 6.26 10.26 28.97
CA ARG A 194 6.75 10.56 30.33
C ARG A 194 6.32 11.93 30.87
N SER A 195 5.36 12.58 30.23
CA SER A 195 4.78 13.84 30.72
C SER A 195 3.31 13.67 31.09
#